data_aa2049e5aeff12fbc43ae62ef1c3c198
#
_entry.id   aa2049e5aeff12fbc43ae62ef1c3c198
#
_cell.length_a   1.000
_cell.length_b   1.000
_cell.length_c   1.000
_cell.angle_alpha   90.00
_cell.angle_beta   90.00
_cell.angle_gamma   90.00
#
_symmetry.space_group_name_H-M   'P 1'
#
loop_
_entity.id
_entity.type
_entity.pdbx_description
1 polymer ?
#
loop_
_entity_poly.entity_id
_entity_poly.type
_entity_poly.pdbx_seq_one_letter_code
_entity_poly.pdbx_strand_id
1 'polypeptide(L)'
;MKLSLSVRVAEAPGSKEETVMRIEQLIGIAAQTGYDAVCMRASQIGIQTPVEDVTRTRQLLTRKSLQVSMVTGDFPIPINDHRGPDALRNITPYLDLANMLEADLIRIAMKKEADIIWAQRS
;
A
#
# COMPACT_ATOMS: atom_id res chain seq x y z
N MET A 1 3.43 21.32 -5.66
CA MET A 1 3.40 20.31 -4.56
C MET A 1 2.30 19.29 -4.86
N LYS A 2 2.62 18.01 -4.76
CA LYS A 2 1.63 16.95 -4.93
C LYS A 2 1.10 16.51 -3.58
N LEU A 3 -0.23 16.37 -3.47
CA LEU A 3 -0.90 15.94 -2.27
C LEU A 3 -1.40 14.51 -2.42
N SER A 4 -1.12 13.68 -1.42
CA SER A 4 -1.58 12.29 -1.37
C SER A 4 -2.50 12.06 -0.18
N LEU A 5 -3.66 11.42 -0.44
CA LEU A 5 -4.60 11.04 0.60
C LEU A 5 -4.34 9.60 1.02
N SER A 6 -4.10 9.39 2.31
CA SER A 6 -3.97 8.02 2.82
C SER A 6 -5.35 7.39 3.00
N VAL A 7 -5.53 6.17 2.50
CA VAL A 7 -6.77 5.43 2.70
C VAL A 7 -6.99 5.05 4.17
N ARG A 8 -5.99 5.29 5.02
CA ARG A 8 -6.12 5.13 6.47
C ARG A 8 -7.28 5.93 7.06
N VAL A 9 -7.64 7.05 6.45
CA VAL A 9 -8.76 7.87 6.94
C VAL A 9 -10.09 7.15 6.89
N ALA A 10 -10.20 6.08 6.08
CA ALA A 10 -11.40 5.26 5.96
C ALA A 10 -11.33 3.99 6.82
N GLU A 11 -10.24 3.75 7.54
CA GLU A 11 -10.13 2.60 8.44
C GLU A 11 -10.98 2.83 9.70
N ALA A 12 -11.64 1.77 10.17
CA ALA A 12 -12.41 1.82 11.39
C ALA A 12 -11.47 2.08 12.59
N PRO A 13 -11.93 2.80 13.64
CA PRO A 13 -11.10 3.07 14.81
C PRO A 13 -10.56 1.77 15.42
N GLY A 14 -9.24 1.73 15.65
CA GLY A 14 -8.58 0.58 16.26
C GLY A 14 -8.41 -0.63 15.34
N SER A 15 -8.78 -0.54 14.07
CA SER A 15 -8.64 -1.63 13.11
C SER A 15 -7.80 -1.21 11.91
N LYS A 16 -7.02 -2.16 11.38
CA LYS A 16 -6.31 -2.00 10.12
C LYS A 16 -6.98 -2.78 8.98
N GLU A 17 -8.02 -3.53 9.29
CA GLU A 17 -8.68 -4.43 8.35
C GLU A 17 -10.08 -3.95 7.98
N GLU A 18 -10.78 -3.32 8.92
CA GLU A 18 -12.13 -2.83 8.72
C GLU A 18 -12.12 -1.40 8.22
N THR A 19 -13.02 -1.09 7.28
CA THR A 19 -13.16 0.26 6.73
C THR A 19 -14.57 0.76 6.91
N VAL A 20 -14.70 2.09 7.09
CA VAL A 20 -16.00 2.76 7.18
C VAL A 20 -16.44 3.34 5.84
N MET A 21 -15.58 3.25 4.82
CA MET A 21 -15.84 3.80 3.48
C MET A 21 -15.20 2.89 2.43
N ARG A 22 -15.88 2.72 1.31
CA ARG A 22 -15.35 1.94 0.19
C ARG A 22 -14.29 2.72 -0.58
N ILE A 23 -13.39 1.99 -1.25
CA ILE A 23 -12.32 2.61 -2.03
C ILE A 23 -12.86 3.54 -3.12
N GLU A 24 -13.98 3.17 -3.75
CA GLU A 24 -14.58 3.96 -4.81
C GLU A 24 -15.06 5.33 -4.28
N GLN A 25 -15.63 5.36 -3.09
CA GLN A 25 -16.05 6.60 -2.44
C GLN A 25 -14.85 7.46 -2.07
N LEU A 26 -13.80 6.84 -1.55
CA LEU A 26 -12.58 7.54 -1.15
C LEU A 26 -11.89 8.18 -2.35
N ILE A 27 -11.82 7.46 -3.47
CA ILE A 27 -11.25 7.97 -4.72
C ILE A 27 -12.05 9.18 -5.21
N GLY A 28 -13.38 9.11 -5.15
CA GLY A 28 -14.25 10.23 -5.51
C GLY A 28 -13.99 11.47 -4.66
N ILE A 29 -13.84 11.29 -3.35
CA ILE A 29 -13.53 12.38 -2.42
C ILE A 29 -12.16 12.98 -2.72
N ALA A 30 -11.15 12.14 -2.92
CA ALA A 30 -9.80 12.60 -3.23
C ALA A 30 -9.78 13.44 -4.51
N ALA A 31 -10.48 12.99 -5.54
CA ALA A 31 -10.56 13.74 -6.81
C ALA A 31 -11.26 15.08 -6.63
N GLN A 32 -12.37 15.12 -5.90
CA GLN A 32 -13.15 16.34 -5.67
C GLN A 32 -12.42 17.37 -4.81
N THR A 33 -11.56 16.91 -3.89
CA THR A 33 -10.86 17.81 -2.98
C THR A 33 -9.48 18.23 -3.47
N GLY A 34 -9.09 17.80 -4.67
CA GLY A 34 -7.85 18.27 -5.30
C GLY A 34 -6.59 17.50 -4.92
N TYR A 35 -6.73 16.28 -4.42
CA TYR A 35 -5.57 15.41 -4.21
C TYR A 35 -5.02 14.89 -5.54
N ASP A 36 -3.72 14.67 -5.60
CA ASP A 36 -3.03 14.18 -6.80
C ASP A 36 -2.83 12.66 -6.76
N ALA A 37 -2.83 12.07 -5.57
CA ALA A 37 -2.52 10.66 -5.37
C ALA A 37 -3.22 10.09 -4.14
N VAL A 38 -3.20 8.76 -4.05
CA VAL A 38 -3.67 8.00 -2.88
C VAL A 38 -2.53 7.14 -2.37
N CYS A 39 -2.36 7.08 -1.06
CA CYS A 39 -1.48 6.11 -0.42
C CYS A 39 -2.32 4.89 -0.06
N MET A 40 -2.02 3.74 -0.67
CA MET A 40 -2.84 2.54 -0.56
C MET A 40 -2.39 1.65 0.59
N ARG A 41 -3.37 1.08 1.30
CA ARG A 41 -3.14 0.14 2.38
C ARG A 41 -4.01 -1.10 2.20
N ALA A 42 -3.62 -2.17 2.88
CA ALA A 42 -4.29 -3.47 2.77
C ALA A 42 -5.77 -3.42 3.22
N SER A 43 -6.17 -2.44 4.01
CA SER A 43 -7.58 -2.25 4.39
C SER A 43 -8.49 -2.02 3.18
N GLN A 44 -7.95 -1.48 2.10
CA GLN A 44 -8.70 -1.30 0.85
C GLN A 44 -8.23 -2.26 -0.24
N ILE A 45 -6.96 -2.20 -0.61
CA ILE A 45 -6.36 -3.07 -1.62
C ILE A 45 -5.07 -3.64 -1.06
N GLY A 46 -5.00 -4.96 -0.98
CA GLY A 46 -3.85 -5.69 -0.46
C GLY A 46 -3.42 -6.83 -1.38
N ILE A 47 -2.43 -7.58 -0.94
CA ILE A 47 -1.88 -8.71 -1.73
C ILE A 47 -2.88 -9.86 -1.91
N GLN A 48 -3.93 -9.91 -1.08
CA GLN A 48 -4.98 -10.93 -1.19
C GLN A 48 -6.19 -10.44 -1.98
N THR A 49 -6.20 -9.20 -2.41
CA THR A 49 -7.29 -8.65 -3.23
C THR A 49 -7.28 -9.32 -4.61
N PRO A 50 -8.45 -9.78 -5.11
CA PRO A 50 -8.53 -10.37 -6.45
C PRO A 50 -7.98 -9.43 -7.52
N VAL A 51 -7.31 -9.99 -8.53
CA VAL A 51 -6.68 -9.22 -9.61
C VAL A 51 -7.68 -8.33 -10.32
N GLU A 52 -8.92 -8.81 -10.52
CA GLU A 52 -9.98 -8.04 -11.17
C GLU A 52 -10.31 -6.76 -10.39
N ASP A 53 -10.31 -6.85 -9.07
CA ASP A 53 -10.61 -5.71 -8.19
C ASP A 53 -9.46 -4.70 -8.19
N VAL A 54 -8.22 -5.19 -8.20
CA VAL A 54 -7.04 -4.32 -8.29
C VAL A 54 -7.06 -3.58 -9.63
N THR A 55 -7.31 -4.27 -10.72
CA THR A 55 -7.38 -3.69 -12.06
C THR A 55 -8.49 -2.65 -12.16
N ARG A 56 -9.66 -2.95 -11.62
CA ARG A 56 -10.81 -2.03 -11.60
C ARG A 56 -10.48 -0.76 -10.82
N THR A 57 -9.84 -0.90 -9.66
CA THR A 57 -9.42 0.23 -8.84
C THR A 57 -8.42 1.09 -9.57
N ARG A 58 -7.44 0.49 -10.23
CA ARG A 58 -6.46 1.22 -11.02
C ARG A 58 -7.10 1.99 -12.16
N GLN A 59 -8.05 1.37 -12.86
CA GLN A 59 -8.77 2.03 -13.95
C GLN A 59 -9.57 3.23 -13.43
N LEU A 60 -10.19 3.09 -12.26
CA LEU A 60 -10.94 4.19 -11.64
C LEU A 60 -10.01 5.34 -11.24
N LEU A 61 -8.86 5.02 -10.67
CA LEU A 61 -7.84 6.02 -10.31
C LEU A 61 -7.37 6.79 -11.56
N THR A 62 -7.10 6.06 -12.64
CA THR A 62 -6.67 6.66 -13.91
C THR A 62 -7.74 7.60 -14.46
N ARG A 63 -9.01 7.19 -14.43
CA ARG A 63 -10.12 8.04 -14.88
C ARG A 63 -10.26 9.32 -14.06
N LYS A 64 -9.91 9.28 -12.79
CA LYS A 64 -9.96 10.44 -11.89
C LYS A 64 -8.63 11.21 -11.84
N SER A 65 -7.68 10.85 -12.68
CA SER A 65 -6.34 11.47 -12.74
C SER A 65 -5.60 11.39 -11.41
N LEU A 66 -5.80 10.29 -10.67
CA LEU A 66 -5.12 10.01 -9.42
C LEU A 66 -4.07 8.93 -9.60
N GLN A 67 -2.93 9.08 -8.93
CA GLN A 67 -1.87 8.09 -8.89
C GLN A 67 -1.85 7.39 -7.55
N VAL A 68 -1.19 6.24 -7.47
CA VAL A 68 -0.88 5.59 -6.19
C VAL A 68 0.53 5.99 -5.80
N SER A 69 0.64 6.79 -4.76
CA SER A 69 1.94 7.31 -4.32
C SER A 69 2.76 6.24 -3.61
N MET A 70 2.11 5.36 -2.86
CA MET A 70 2.77 4.37 -2.05
C MET A 70 1.82 3.24 -1.72
N VAL A 71 2.36 2.02 -1.66
CA VAL A 71 1.68 0.85 -1.10
C VAL A 71 2.33 0.54 0.24
N THR A 72 1.54 0.41 1.28
CA THR A 72 2.04 0.06 2.61
C THR A 72 1.96 -1.44 2.82
N GLY A 73 3.11 -2.06 3.07
CA GLY A 73 3.20 -3.46 3.47
C GLY A 73 3.10 -3.57 4.99
N ASP A 74 2.23 -4.45 5.47
CA ASP A 74 1.99 -4.64 6.90
C ASP A 74 2.70 -5.87 7.46
N PHE A 75 3.86 -6.19 6.94
CA PHE A 75 4.62 -7.32 7.44
C PHE A 75 5.96 -6.86 8.02
N PRO A 76 6.43 -7.47 9.12
CA PRO A 76 7.78 -7.24 9.60
C PRO A 76 8.78 -7.92 8.66
N ILE A 77 9.94 -7.31 8.49
CA ILE A 77 11.04 -7.95 7.78
C ILE A 77 11.87 -8.71 8.83
N PRO A 78 11.81 -10.06 8.87
CA PRO A 78 12.60 -10.84 9.81
C PRO A 78 14.04 -11.00 9.28
N ILE A 79 14.76 -9.91 9.19
CA ILE A 79 16.04 -9.90 8.46
C ILE A 79 17.23 -10.21 9.35
N ASN A 80 17.06 -10.16 10.66
CA ASN A 80 18.17 -10.27 11.61
C ASN A 80 18.56 -11.71 11.96
N ASP A 81 18.07 -12.70 11.21
CA ASP A 81 18.37 -14.10 11.48
C ASP A 81 18.36 -14.93 10.18
N HIS A 82 18.38 -16.27 10.34
CA HIS A 82 18.32 -17.22 9.23
C HIS A 82 17.04 -17.11 8.37
N ARG A 83 16.10 -16.27 8.75
CA ARG A 83 14.84 -16.06 8.02
C ARG A 83 14.92 -14.93 6.98
N GLY A 84 16.10 -14.37 6.76
CA GLY A 84 16.31 -13.35 5.74
C GLY A 84 15.75 -13.72 4.35
N PRO A 85 15.95 -14.96 3.85
CA PRO A 85 15.34 -15.38 2.58
C PRO A 85 13.80 -15.34 2.56
N ASP A 86 13.16 -15.56 3.72
CA ASP A 86 11.70 -15.45 3.83
C ASP A 86 11.24 -14.00 3.62
N ALA A 87 12.02 -13.03 4.06
CA ALA A 87 11.71 -11.62 3.84
C ALA A 87 11.64 -11.29 2.35
N LEU A 88 12.55 -11.83 1.55
CA LEU A 88 12.54 -11.64 0.10
C LEU A 88 11.29 -12.25 -0.54
N ARG A 89 10.89 -13.42 -0.09
CA ARG A 89 9.64 -14.06 -0.57
C ARG A 89 8.41 -13.28 -0.16
N ASN A 90 8.41 -12.70 1.04
CA ASN A 90 7.27 -11.92 1.55
C ASN A 90 7.11 -10.58 0.85
N ILE A 91 8.19 -9.98 0.37
CA ILE A 91 8.12 -8.67 -0.32
C ILE A 91 7.63 -8.81 -1.77
N THR A 92 7.87 -9.95 -2.42
CA THR A 92 7.51 -10.14 -3.83
C THR A 92 6.04 -9.84 -4.14
N PRO A 93 5.05 -10.35 -3.36
CA PRO A 93 3.64 -10.02 -3.62
C PRO A 93 3.35 -8.53 -3.54
N TYR A 94 4.03 -7.79 -2.66
CA TYR A 94 3.86 -6.34 -2.55
C TYR A 94 4.48 -5.60 -3.73
N LEU A 95 5.60 -6.09 -4.26
CA LEU A 95 6.19 -5.55 -5.49
C LEU A 95 5.25 -5.75 -6.67
N ASP A 96 4.64 -6.92 -6.79
CA ASP A 96 3.67 -7.20 -7.84
C ASP A 96 2.44 -6.29 -7.71
N LEU A 97 1.93 -6.11 -6.50
CA LEU A 97 0.82 -5.21 -6.24
C LEU A 97 1.16 -3.76 -6.61
N ALA A 98 2.34 -3.30 -6.23
CA ALA A 98 2.80 -1.96 -6.56
C ALA A 98 2.90 -1.76 -8.08
N ASN A 99 3.39 -2.76 -8.80
CA ASN A 99 3.44 -2.71 -10.27
C ASN A 99 2.04 -2.66 -10.87
N MET A 100 1.10 -3.44 -10.36
CA MET A 100 -0.29 -3.44 -10.85
C MET A 100 -0.98 -2.09 -10.62
N LEU A 101 -0.68 -1.43 -9.51
CA LEU A 101 -1.21 -0.12 -9.17
C LEU A 101 -0.36 1.03 -9.71
N GLU A 102 0.77 0.72 -10.32
CA GLU A 102 1.76 1.71 -10.78
C GLU A 102 2.22 2.65 -9.66
N ALA A 103 2.38 2.10 -8.46
CA ALA A 103 2.86 2.86 -7.31
C ALA A 103 4.37 3.12 -7.42
N ASP A 104 4.79 4.29 -6.98
CA ASP A 104 6.20 4.68 -7.02
C ASP A 104 7.00 4.06 -5.86
N LEU A 105 6.35 3.82 -4.73
CA LEU A 105 7.02 3.43 -3.51
C LEU A 105 6.29 2.30 -2.79
N ILE A 106 7.05 1.48 -2.07
CA ILE A 106 6.54 0.51 -1.11
C ILE A 106 7.09 0.89 0.26
N ARG A 107 6.21 0.93 1.25
CA ARG A 107 6.60 1.11 2.64
C ARG A 107 6.64 -0.25 3.33
N ILE A 108 7.76 -0.54 3.98
CA ILE A 108 7.92 -1.74 4.80
C ILE A 108 8.25 -1.31 6.24
N ALA A 109 7.81 -2.12 7.21
CA ALA A 109 8.04 -1.81 8.61
C ALA A 109 9.32 -2.48 9.11
N MET A 110 10.20 -1.70 9.74
CA MET A 110 11.38 -2.19 10.43
C MET A 110 11.21 -1.87 11.91
N LYS A 111 11.10 -2.92 12.74
CA LYS A 111 10.77 -2.76 14.15
C LYS A 111 11.96 -2.87 15.09
N LYS A 112 13.10 -3.36 14.59
CA LYS A 112 14.32 -3.57 15.38
C LYS A 112 15.51 -2.93 14.69
N GLU A 113 16.47 -2.46 15.47
CA GLU A 113 17.70 -1.90 14.94
C GLU A 113 18.45 -2.88 14.03
N ALA A 114 18.44 -4.18 14.38
CA ALA A 114 19.05 -5.23 13.56
C ALA A 114 18.40 -5.31 12.17
N ASP A 115 17.09 -5.06 12.06
CA ASP A 115 16.39 -5.05 10.78
C ASP A 115 16.91 -3.93 9.88
N ILE A 116 17.20 -2.78 10.43
CA ILE A 116 17.77 -1.64 9.70
C ILE A 116 19.13 -1.99 9.12
N ILE A 117 19.99 -2.61 9.92
CA ILE A 117 21.33 -3.03 9.49
C ILE A 117 21.25 -4.01 8.32
N TRP A 118 20.36 -5.00 8.41
CA TRP A 118 20.18 -5.98 7.34
C TRP A 118 19.57 -5.36 6.08
N ALA A 119 18.63 -4.45 6.23
CA ALA A 119 18.05 -3.75 5.09
C ALA A 119 19.09 -2.94 4.32
N GLN A 120 20.07 -2.35 5.03
CA GLN A 120 21.15 -1.61 4.39
C GLN A 120 22.10 -2.52 3.60
N ARG A 121 22.18 -3.80 3.96
CA ARG A 121 23.02 -4.80 3.27
C ARG A 121 22.32 -5.45 2.09
N SER A 122 21.02 -5.31 2.03
CA SER A 122 20.22 -5.86 0.94
C SER A 122 20.20 -4.89 -0.23
#